data_685594062b6f515ca2c7089875205d13
#
_entry.id   685594062b6f515ca2c7089875205d13
#
_cell.length_a   1.000
_cell.length_b   1.000
_cell.length_c   1.000
_cell.angle_alpha   90.00
_cell.angle_beta   90.00
_cell.angle_gamma   90.00
#
_symmetry.space_group_name_H-M   'P 1'
#
loop_
_entity.id
_entity.type
_entity.pdbx_description
1 polymer ?
#
loop_
_entity_poly.entity_id
_entity_poly.type
_entity_poly.pdbx_seq_one_letter_code
_entity_poly.pdbx_strand_id
1 'polypeptide(L)'
;MIQQYLGISPDKLVKAGWETLYMVGFSLIIGSIVGFFIAIVLWLTRKGGLKENPLLYTILNGFINIIRSTPFIILLVCVMPFTKIIVGTRIGTRAAIVPLVIYTAPFLARLLETSLLEVGGGIIEAAQSMGATTFQIIVHFVLPEAFASVILALTTGTIALIGATAMAGYIGGGGIGNIALTYGYQTFNFPLMFATVFILIAFVWIIQSLGNRLSQKRRTHQ
;
A
#
# COMPACT_ATOMS: atom_id res chain seq x y z
N MET A 1 -15.74 24.59 22.42
CA MET A 1 -15.88 23.29 23.10
C MET A 1 -14.78 22.30 22.68
N ILE A 2 -14.64 21.91 21.40
CA ILE A 2 -13.62 20.92 20.93
C ILE A 2 -12.19 21.32 21.29
N GLN A 3 -11.82 22.59 21.05
CA GLN A 3 -10.49 23.12 21.37
C GLN A 3 -10.16 23.09 22.87
N GLN A 4 -11.17 23.22 23.71
CA GLN A 4 -11.03 23.23 25.18
C GLN A 4 -10.79 21.83 25.75
N TYR A 5 -11.35 20.77 25.12
CA TYR A 5 -11.18 19.37 25.53
C TYR A 5 -9.99 18.68 24.86
N LEU A 6 -9.74 18.98 23.58
CA LEU A 6 -8.67 18.30 22.81
C LEU A 6 -7.36 19.09 22.78
N GLY A 7 -7.34 20.37 23.19
CA GLY A 7 -6.13 21.19 23.21
C GLY A 7 -5.59 21.59 21.82
N ILE A 8 -6.33 21.28 20.73
CA ILE A 8 -5.97 21.66 19.36
C ILE A 8 -7.18 22.24 18.61
N SER A 9 -6.90 23.09 17.62
CA SER A 9 -7.94 23.68 16.77
C SER A 9 -8.54 22.64 15.82
N PRO A 10 -9.84 22.68 15.51
CA PRO A 10 -10.47 21.81 14.50
C PRO A 10 -9.79 21.89 13.13
N ASP A 11 -9.35 23.09 12.72
CA ASP A 11 -8.66 23.30 11.45
C ASP A 11 -7.37 22.48 11.34
N LYS A 12 -6.66 22.29 12.46
CA LYS A 12 -5.44 21.47 12.52
C LYS A 12 -5.76 19.99 12.33
N LEU A 13 -6.90 19.51 12.86
CA LEU A 13 -7.37 18.14 12.63
C LEU A 13 -7.77 17.91 11.17
N VAL A 14 -8.52 18.85 10.58
CA VAL A 14 -8.92 18.79 9.18
C VAL A 14 -7.70 18.81 8.26
N LYS A 15 -6.74 19.70 8.52
CA LYS A 15 -5.48 19.76 7.78
C LYS A 15 -4.72 18.43 7.86
N ALA A 16 -4.60 17.85 9.05
CA ALA A 16 -3.95 16.55 9.24
C ALA A 16 -4.70 15.42 8.51
N GLY A 17 -6.02 15.47 8.44
CA GLY A 17 -6.82 14.56 7.63
C GLY A 17 -6.43 14.64 6.14
N TRP A 18 -6.36 15.85 5.59
CA TRP A 18 -5.93 16.09 4.22
C TRP A 18 -4.50 15.64 3.95
N GLU A 19 -3.57 15.89 4.87
CA GLU A 19 -2.19 15.42 4.78
C GLU A 19 -2.11 13.88 4.73
N THR A 20 -2.90 13.19 5.57
CA THR A 20 -2.98 11.72 5.55
C THR A 20 -3.55 11.22 4.22
N LEU A 21 -4.66 11.79 3.74
CA LEU A 21 -5.27 11.44 2.46
C LEU A 21 -4.31 11.67 1.29
N TYR A 22 -3.58 12.77 1.31
CA TYR A 22 -2.57 13.11 0.32
C TYR A 22 -1.44 12.08 0.29
N MET A 23 -0.85 11.75 1.46
CA MET A 23 0.19 10.73 1.56
C MET A 23 -0.31 9.36 1.09
N VAL A 24 -1.47 8.91 1.59
CA VAL A 24 -2.05 7.62 1.20
C VAL A 24 -2.38 7.59 -0.29
N GLY A 25 -3.07 8.60 -0.81
CA GLY A 25 -3.51 8.63 -2.20
C GLY A 25 -2.34 8.57 -3.19
N PHE A 26 -1.37 9.46 -3.06
CA PHE A 26 -0.22 9.48 -3.96
C PHE A 26 0.66 8.23 -3.83
N SER A 27 0.92 7.80 -2.59
CA SER A 27 1.76 6.61 -2.37
C SER A 27 1.07 5.33 -2.82
N LEU A 28 -0.26 5.23 -2.66
CA LEU A 28 -1.03 4.10 -3.14
C LEU A 28 -1.03 4.04 -4.67
N ILE A 29 -1.30 5.15 -5.36
CA ILE A 29 -1.34 5.18 -6.84
C ILE A 29 0.01 4.76 -7.40
N ILE A 30 1.09 5.43 -7.00
CA ILE A 30 2.44 5.13 -7.53
C ILE A 30 2.88 3.73 -7.10
N GLY A 31 2.69 3.38 -5.82
CA GLY A 31 3.05 2.07 -5.27
C GLY A 31 2.27 0.93 -5.91
N SER A 32 0.98 1.13 -6.23
CA SER A 32 0.16 0.13 -6.93
C SER A 32 0.62 -0.09 -8.36
N ILE A 33 0.92 0.97 -9.10
CA ILE A 33 1.41 0.86 -10.48
C ILE A 33 2.73 0.09 -10.49
N VAL A 34 3.71 0.51 -9.71
CA VAL A 34 5.03 -0.14 -9.64
C VAL A 34 4.88 -1.57 -9.11
N GLY A 35 4.11 -1.77 -8.03
CA GLY A 35 3.86 -3.09 -7.44
C GLY A 35 3.17 -4.05 -8.39
N PHE A 36 2.22 -3.57 -9.20
CA PHE A 36 1.52 -4.37 -10.19
C PHE A 36 2.46 -4.88 -11.30
N PHE A 37 3.31 -4.01 -11.84
CA PHE A 37 4.30 -4.44 -12.82
C PHE A 37 5.29 -5.46 -12.25
N ILE A 38 5.77 -5.24 -11.02
CA ILE A 38 6.65 -6.18 -10.34
C ILE A 38 5.93 -7.53 -10.12
N ALA A 39 4.67 -7.52 -9.69
CA ALA A 39 3.87 -8.73 -9.47
C ALA A 39 3.71 -9.56 -10.75
N ILE A 40 3.42 -8.90 -11.88
CA ILE A 40 3.33 -9.57 -13.19
C ILE A 40 4.66 -10.20 -13.57
N VAL A 41 5.79 -9.49 -13.38
CA VAL A 41 7.11 -10.04 -13.70
C VAL A 41 7.42 -11.24 -12.81
N LEU A 42 7.16 -11.19 -11.51
CA LEU A 42 7.32 -12.32 -10.59
C LEU A 42 6.47 -13.50 -11.02
N TRP A 43 5.19 -13.26 -11.29
CA TRP A 43 4.24 -14.30 -11.70
C TRP A 43 4.67 -14.99 -13.01
N LEU A 44 5.18 -14.24 -13.98
CA LEU A 44 5.67 -14.77 -15.26
C LEU A 44 6.97 -15.58 -15.12
N THR A 45 7.90 -15.10 -14.27
CA THR A 45 9.26 -15.63 -14.18
C THR A 45 9.45 -16.71 -13.13
N ARG A 46 8.45 -16.99 -12.31
CA ARG A 46 8.46 -18.06 -11.30
C ARG A 46 8.70 -19.43 -11.93
N LYS A 47 9.10 -20.40 -11.12
CA LYS A 47 9.20 -21.81 -11.53
C LYS A 47 7.85 -22.31 -12.03
N GLY A 48 7.81 -22.87 -13.25
CA GLY A 48 6.58 -23.28 -13.92
C GLY A 48 5.74 -22.10 -14.45
N GLY A 49 6.27 -20.88 -14.51
CA GLY A 49 5.59 -19.72 -15.09
C GLY A 49 5.72 -19.67 -16.62
N LEU A 50 4.89 -18.84 -17.27
CA LEU A 50 4.85 -18.72 -18.74
C LEU A 50 6.17 -18.27 -19.38
N LYS A 51 7.01 -17.55 -18.64
CA LYS A 51 8.35 -17.09 -19.06
C LYS A 51 9.34 -17.35 -17.93
N GLU A 52 9.49 -18.63 -17.56
CA GLU A 52 10.34 -19.05 -16.45
C GLU A 52 11.76 -18.48 -16.57
N ASN A 53 12.16 -17.73 -15.54
CA ASN A 53 13.51 -17.19 -15.41
C ASN A 53 13.90 -17.16 -13.93
N PRO A 54 14.55 -18.23 -13.42
CA PRO A 54 14.88 -18.36 -12.01
C PRO A 54 15.79 -17.25 -11.49
N LEU A 55 16.70 -16.76 -12.32
CA LEU A 55 17.63 -15.70 -11.93
C LEU A 55 16.88 -14.39 -11.68
N LEU A 56 16.06 -13.95 -12.64
CA LEU A 56 15.27 -12.73 -12.50
C LEU A 56 14.30 -12.81 -11.34
N TYR A 57 13.62 -13.95 -11.18
CA TYR A 57 12.72 -14.20 -10.05
C TYR A 57 13.46 -14.08 -8.71
N THR A 58 14.63 -14.72 -8.58
CA THR A 58 15.41 -14.71 -7.34
C THR A 58 15.88 -13.31 -6.97
N ILE A 59 16.38 -12.54 -7.95
CA ILE A 59 16.85 -11.16 -7.73
C ILE A 59 15.69 -10.27 -7.27
N LEU A 60 14.57 -10.26 -7.98
CA LEU A 60 13.41 -9.45 -7.62
C LEU A 60 12.81 -9.87 -6.26
N ASN A 61 12.68 -11.16 -6.04
CA ASN A 61 12.19 -11.72 -4.78
C ASN A 61 13.10 -11.35 -3.60
N GLY A 62 14.42 -11.41 -3.79
CA GLY A 62 15.41 -10.99 -2.81
C GLY A 62 15.27 -9.50 -2.45
N PHE A 63 15.18 -8.63 -3.46
CA PHE A 63 15.00 -7.19 -3.27
C PHE A 63 13.69 -6.86 -2.51
N ILE A 64 12.59 -7.49 -2.90
CA ILE A 64 11.30 -7.33 -2.23
C ILE A 64 11.41 -7.77 -0.76
N ASN A 65 12.02 -8.91 -0.51
CA ASN A 65 12.16 -9.44 0.85
C ASN A 65 13.02 -8.53 1.74
N ILE A 66 14.11 -7.97 1.22
CA ILE A 66 14.94 -7.01 1.96
C ILE A 66 14.12 -5.81 2.42
N ILE A 67 13.38 -5.18 1.49
CA ILE A 67 12.57 -3.99 1.84
C ILE A 67 11.47 -4.37 2.85
N ARG A 68 10.75 -5.47 2.62
CA ARG A 68 9.66 -5.91 3.50
C ARG A 68 10.12 -6.37 4.89
N SER A 69 11.34 -6.88 5.01
CA SER A 69 11.93 -7.27 6.30
C SER A 69 12.46 -6.06 7.09
N THR A 70 12.62 -4.91 6.44
CA THR A 70 13.08 -3.70 7.11
C THR A 70 11.91 -3.00 7.79
N PRO A 71 11.95 -2.74 9.10
CA PRO A 71 10.92 -1.93 9.76
C PRO A 71 10.76 -0.58 9.08
N PHE A 72 9.51 -0.17 8.83
CA PHE A 72 9.23 1.04 8.02
C PHE A 72 9.95 2.29 8.54
N ILE A 73 10.01 2.48 9.87
CA ILE A 73 10.69 3.64 10.47
C ILE A 73 12.19 3.69 10.11
N ILE A 74 12.85 2.51 10.04
CA ILE A 74 14.25 2.40 9.65
C ILE A 74 14.40 2.66 8.15
N LEU A 75 13.55 2.04 7.33
CA LEU A 75 13.52 2.27 5.89
C LEU A 75 13.38 3.76 5.56
N LEU A 76 12.47 4.45 6.25
CA LEU A 76 12.21 5.86 6.08
C LEU A 76 13.47 6.70 6.34
N VAL A 77 14.19 6.43 7.44
CA VAL A 77 15.46 7.12 7.77
C VAL A 77 16.53 6.82 6.72
N CYS A 78 16.68 5.56 6.33
CA CYS A 78 17.65 5.15 5.30
C CYS A 78 17.41 5.82 3.94
N VAL A 79 16.13 6.08 3.60
CA VAL A 79 15.75 6.68 2.30
C VAL A 79 15.77 8.22 2.34
N MET A 80 15.92 8.85 3.50
CA MET A 80 15.98 10.33 3.62
C MET A 80 16.96 11.03 2.66
N PRO A 81 18.18 10.52 2.40
CA PRO A 81 19.09 11.13 1.44
C PRO A 81 18.50 11.16 0.02
N PHE A 82 17.89 10.04 -0.42
CA PHE A 82 17.22 9.95 -1.72
C PHE A 82 15.99 10.86 -1.79
N THR A 83 15.21 10.92 -0.71
CA THR A 83 14.07 11.82 -0.60
C THR A 83 14.48 13.28 -0.84
N LYS A 84 15.61 13.72 -0.25
CA LYS A 84 16.13 15.07 -0.47
C LYS A 84 16.50 15.34 -1.92
N ILE A 85 17.07 14.33 -2.61
CA ILE A 85 17.44 14.47 -4.03
C ILE A 85 16.19 14.60 -4.91
N ILE A 86 15.14 13.85 -4.63
CA ILE A 86 13.92 13.80 -5.46
C ILE A 86 13.01 15.00 -5.19
N VAL A 87 12.81 15.36 -3.91
CA VAL A 87 11.79 16.34 -3.47
C VAL A 87 12.41 17.67 -3.04
N GLY A 88 13.72 17.73 -2.84
CA GLY A 88 14.43 18.92 -2.35
C GLY A 88 14.43 19.08 -0.83
N THR A 89 13.61 18.32 -0.10
CA THR A 89 13.51 18.34 1.36
C THR A 89 13.48 16.94 1.95
N ARG A 90 13.84 16.80 3.23
CA ARG A 90 13.76 15.53 3.98
C ARG A 90 12.51 15.43 4.85
N ILE A 91 11.82 16.55 5.08
CA ILE A 91 10.72 16.68 6.03
C ILE A 91 9.51 17.26 5.32
N GLY A 92 8.32 16.88 5.78
CA GLY A 92 7.04 17.34 5.26
C GLY A 92 6.28 16.28 4.49
N THR A 93 5.01 16.54 4.26
CA THR A 93 4.04 15.60 3.67
C THR A 93 4.47 15.12 2.28
N ARG A 94 5.07 16.01 1.46
CA ARG A 94 5.60 15.65 0.13
C ARG A 94 6.81 14.73 0.22
N ALA A 95 7.70 15.00 1.18
CA ALA A 95 8.89 14.18 1.39
C ALA A 95 8.52 12.76 1.84
N ALA A 96 7.50 12.62 2.69
CA ALA A 96 7.02 11.33 3.19
C ALA A 96 6.52 10.39 2.08
N ILE A 97 6.08 10.91 0.92
CA ILE A 97 5.60 10.06 -0.20
C ILE A 97 6.72 9.14 -0.70
N VAL A 98 7.96 9.60 -0.80
CA VAL A 98 9.07 8.80 -1.37
C VAL A 98 9.27 7.49 -0.59
N PRO A 99 9.56 7.50 0.73
CA PRO A 99 9.70 6.27 1.50
C PRO A 99 8.41 5.45 1.57
N LEU A 100 7.23 6.09 1.57
CA LEU A 100 5.95 5.39 1.54
C LEU A 100 5.76 4.62 0.22
N VAL A 101 6.15 5.17 -0.93
CA VAL A 101 6.12 4.46 -2.22
C VAL A 101 7.10 3.29 -2.22
N ILE A 102 8.34 3.50 -1.74
CA ILE A 102 9.36 2.45 -1.67
C ILE A 102 8.91 1.30 -0.77
N TYR A 103 8.16 1.58 0.30
CA TYR A 103 7.55 0.57 1.16
C TYR A 103 6.37 -0.13 0.48
N THR A 104 5.47 0.65 -0.11
CA THR A 104 4.18 0.16 -0.62
C THR A 104 4.34 -0.69 -1.87
N ALA A 105 5.24 -0.33 -2.79
CA ALA A 105 5.40 -1.03 -4.06
C ALA A 105 5.80 -2.51 -3.87
N PRO A 106 6.85 -2.89 -3.11
CA PRO A 106 7.18 -4.29 -2.86
C PRO A 106 6.13 -5.02 -2.01
N PHE A 107 5.48 -4.30 -1.10
CA PHE A 107 4.40 -4.86 -0.28
C PHE A 107 3.22 -5.27 -1.15
N LEU A 108 2.74 -4.37 -2.01
CA LEU A 108 1.67 -4.65 -2.97
C LEU A 108 2.10 -5.67 -4.04
N ALA A 109 3.35 -5.62 -4.51
CA ALA A 109 3.85 -6.60 -5.48
C ALA A 109 3.65 -8.03 -4.98
N ARG A 110 3.96 -8.30 -3.70
CA ARG A 110 3.77 -9.62 -3.09
C ARG A 110 2.30 -10.00 -2.95
N LEU A 111 1.45 -9.09 -2.50
CA LEU A 111 0.02 -9.36 -2.37
C LEU A 111 -0.64 -9.62 -3.72
N LEU A 112 -0.28 -8.82 -4.73
CA LEU A 112 -0.79 -8.97 -6.09
C LEU A 112 -0.27 -10.26 -6.75
N GLU A 113 1.01 -10.60 -6.57
CA GLU A 113 1.55 -11.90 -7.02
C GLU A 113 0.72 -13.05 -6.43
N THR A 114 0.46 -13.03 -5.11
CA THR A 114 -0.37 -14.05 -4.46
C THR A 114 -1.77 -14.12 -5.09
N SER A 115 -2.40 -12.98 -5.37
CA SER A 115 -3.70 -12.94 -6.04
C SER A 115 -3.66 -13.54 -7.46
N LEU A 116 -2.59 -13.32 -8.22
CA LEU A 116 -2.42 -13.92 -9.54
C LEU A 116 -2.14 -15.43 -9.47
N LEU A 117 -1.56 -15.91 -8.37
CA LEU A 117 -1.28 -17.32 -8.13
C LEU A 117 -2.55 -18.15 -7.78
N GLU A 118 -3.61 -17.48 -7.33
CA GLU A 118 -4.90 -18.12 -7.05
C GLU A 118 -5.62 -18.60 -8.32
N VAL A 119 -5.25 -18.05 -9.49
CA VAL A 119 -5.85 -18.45 -10.77
C VAL A 119 -5.47 -19.89 -11.11
N GLY A 120 -6.46 -20.73 -11.35
CA GLY A 120 -6.27 -22.15 -11.64
C GLY A 120 -5.40 -22.40 -12.87
N GLY A 121 -4.45 -23.36 -12.76
CA GLY A 121 -3.55 -23.72 -13.88
C GLY A 121 -4.31 -24.15 -15.14
N GLY A 122 -5.44 -24.82 -14.98
CA GLY A 122 -6.28 -25.27 -16.11
C GLY A 122 -6.78 -24.14 -17.02
N ILE A 123 -7.04 -22.93 -16.45
CA ILE A 123 -7.43 -21.75 -17.24
C ILE A 123 -6.27 -21.32 -18.14
N ILE A 124 -5.06 -21.34 -17.58
CA ILE A 124 -3.83 -20.95 -18.28
C ILE A 124 -3.52 -21.97 -19.38
N GLU A 125 -3.59 -23.26 -19.09
CA GLU A 125 -3.37 -24.35 -20.05
C GLU A 125 -4.40 -24.33 -21.18
N ALA A 126 -5.67 -24.10 -20.89
CA ALA A 126 -6.71 -23.96 -21.87
C ALA A 126 -6.45 -22.76 -22.81
N ALA A 127 -6.08 -21.61 -22.26
CA ALA A 127 -5.73 -20.43 -23.03
C ALA A 127 -4.52 -20.64 -23.93
N GLN A 128 -3.48 -21.37 -23.43
CA GLN A 128 -2.31 -21.75 -24.25
C GLN A 128 -2.71 -22.70 -25.38
N SER A 129 -3.57 -23.69 -25.13
CA SER A 129 -4.05 -24.64 -26.14
C SER A 129 -4.86 -23.96 -27.25
N MET A 130 -5.50 -22.84 -26.94
CA MET A 130 -6.18 -21.99 -27.94
C MET A 130 -5.21 -21.05 -28.71
N GLY A 131 -3.92 -21.11 -28.44
CA GLY A 131 -2.92 -20.26 -29.09
C GLY A 131 -2.86 -18.83 -28.56
N ALA A 132 -3.38 -18.55 -27.36
CA ALA A 132 -3.34 -17.21 -26.79
C ALA A 132 -1.90 -16.78 -26.46
N THR A 133 -1.56 -15.55 -26.82
CA THR A 133 -0.27 -14.95 -26.46
C THR A 133 -0.18 -14.68 -24.96
N THR A 134 1.03 -14.57 -24.41
CA THR A 134 1.25 -14.25 -22.98
C THR A 134 0.48 -13.02 -22.53
N PHE A 135 0.42 -11.97 -23.36
CA PHE A 135 -0.32 -10.76 -23.06
C PHE A 135 -1.85 -11.00 -23.01
N GLN A 136 -2.36 -11.78 -23.97
CA GLN A 136 -3.78 -12.18 -24.00
C GLN A 136 -4.13 -13.02 -22.76
N ILE A 137 -3.27 -13.96 -22.36
CA ILE A 137 -3.47 -14.78 -21.17
C ILE A 137 -3.59 -13.89 -19.93
N ILE A 138 -2.67 -12.92 -19.75
CA ILE A 138 -2.71 -12.01 -18.61
C ILE A 138 -3.99 -11.17 -18.60
N VAL A 139 -4.30 -10.50 -19.71
CA VAL A 139 -5.36 -9.48 -19.77
C VAL A 139 -6.76 -10.08 -19.82
N HIS A 140 -6.96 -11.19 -20.55
CA HIS A 140 -8.29 -11.74 -20.79
C HIS A 140 -8.66 -12.91 -19.90
N PHE A 141 -7.66 -13.57 -19.28
CA PHE A 141 -7.92 -14.75 -18.43
C PHE A 141 -7.49 -14.50 -16.98
N VAL A 142 -6.20 -14.17 -16.75
CA VAL A 142 -5.65 -14.10 -15.39
C VAL A 142 -6.17 -12.90 -14.62
N LEU A 143 -6.11 -11.70 -15.19
CA LEU A 143 -6.57 -10.49 -14.49
C LEU A 143 -8.07 -10.48 -14.19
N PRO A 144 -8.96 -10.86 -15.10
CA PRO A 144 -10.39 -10.95 -14.79
C PRO A 144 -10.68 -11.95 -13.68
N GLU A 145 -10.04 -13.13 -13.71
CA GLU A 145 -10.21 -14.18 -12.70
C GLU A 145 -9.67 -13.74 -11.33
N ALA A 146 -8.48 -13.16 -11.29
CA ALA A 146 -7.85 -12.66 -10.06
C ALA A 146 -8.48 -11.37 -9.52
N PHE A 147 -9.41 -10.73 -10.24
CA PHE A 147 -9.85 -9.35 -9.96
C PHE A 147 -10.38 -9.14 -8.55
N ALA A 148 -11.15 -10.09 -8.02
CA ALA A 148 -11.69 -10.02 -6.67
C ALA A 148 -10.57 -10.07 -5.61
N SER A 149 -9.59 -10.96 -5.78
CA SER A 149 -8.42 -11.06 -4.90
C SER A 149 -7.50 -9.84 -5.02
N VAL A 150 -7.35 -9.28 -6.21
CA VAL A 150 -6.61 -8.02 -6.45
C VAL A 150 -7.23 -6.86 -5.67
N ILE A 151 -8.55 -6.72 -5.64
CA ILE A 151 -9.23 -5.71 -4.83
C ILE A 151 -8.90 -5.87 -3.34
N LEU A 152 -8.93 -7.10 -2.83
CA LEU A 152 -8.59 -7.38 -1.42
C LEU A 152 -7.11 -7.09 -1.13
N ALA A 153 -6.21 -7.42 -2.05
CA ALA A 153 -4.79 -7.10 -1.96
C ALA A 153 -4.54 -5.60 -1.87
N LEU A 154 -5.19 -4.80 -2.74
CA LEU A 154 -5.12 -3.34 -2.71
C LEU A 154 -5.72 -2.76 -1.42
N THR A 155 -6.83 -3.32 -0.96
CA THR A 155 -7.46 -2.91 0.31
C THR A 155 -6.51 -3.15 1.49
N THR A 156 -5.93 -4.34 1.58
CA THR A 156 -4.95 -4.69 2.63
C THR A 156 -3.72 -3.79 2.56
N GLY A 157 -3.21 -3.54 1.34
CA GLY A 157 -2.09 -2.62 1.13
C GLY A 157 -2.39 -1.20 1.56
N THR A 158 -3.61 -0.71 1.30
CA THR A 158 -4.05 0.62 1.73
C THR A 158 -4.10 0.74 3.25
N ILE A 159 -4.59 -0.28 3.94
CA ILE A 159 -4.63 -0.31 5.41
C ILE A 159 -3.21 -0.29 6.00
N ALA A 160 -2.31 -1.12 5.46
CA ALA A 160 -0.90 -1.13 5.88
C ALA A 160 -0.23 0.24 5.64
N LEU A 161 -0.55 0.88 4.51
CA LEU A 161 -0.05 2.21 4.16
C LEU A 161 -0.52 3.29 5.13
N ILE A 162 -1.79 3.26 5.58
CA ILE A 162 -2.30 4.17 6.62
C ILE A 162 -1.47 4.04 7.89
N GLY A 163 -1.16 2.82 8.33
CA GLY A 163 -0.26 2.59 9.47
C GLY A 163 1.13 3.18 9.25
N ALA A 164 1.69 3.02 8.05
CA ALA A 164 2.99 3.61 7.69
C ALA A 164 2.96 5.15 7.68
N THR A 165 1.85 5.79 7.24
CA THR A 165 1.73 7.25 7.30
C THR A 165 1.75 7.79 8.72
N ALA A 166 1.24 7.05 9.70
CA ALA A 166 1.32 7.46 11.10
C ALA A 166 2.77 7.53 11.59
N MET A 167 3.61 6.56 11.20
CA MET A 167 5.05 6.57 11.50
C MET A 167 5.79 7.68 10.73
N ALA A 168 5.45 7.91 9.47
CA ALA A 168 5.98 9.04 8.69
C ALA A 168 5.62 10.39 9.30
N GLY A 169 4.41 10.49 9.86
CA GLY A 169 3.95 11.67 10.58
C GLY A 169 4.82 12.02 11.77
N TYR A 170 5.21 11.02 12.56
CA TYR A 170 6.06 11.19 13.75
C TYR A 170 7.42 11.83 13.46
N ILE A 171 7.99 11.61 12.29
CA ILE A 171 9.27 12.20 11.88
C ILE A 171 9.10 13.42 10.95
N GLY A 172 7.96 14.11 11.06
CA GLY A 172 7.71 15.38 10.39
C GLY A 172 6.95 15.30 9.07
N GLY A 173 6.35 14.15 8.72
CA GLY A 173 5.49 13.99 7.55
C GLY A 173 4.11 14.64 7.68
N GLY A 174 3.70 15.01 8.91
CA GLY A 174 2.34 15.51 9.17
C GLY A 174 1.30 14.40 9.29
N GLY A 175 0.03 14.75 9.13
CA GLY A 175 -1.08 13.80 9.14
C GLY A 175 -1.66 13.49 10.53
N ILE A 176 -2.73 12.68 10.55
CA ILE A 176 -3.45 12.30 11.78
C ILE A 176 -2.53 11.55 12.74
N GLY A 177 -1.64 10.69 12.23
CA GLY A 177 -0.66 9.97 13.04
C GLY A 177 0.31 10.89 13.79
N ASN A 178 0.71 12.01 13.18
CA ASN A 178 1.52 13.03 13.85
C ASN A 178 0.74 13.66 15.03
N ILE A 179 -0.55 13.93 14.85
CA ILE A 179 -1.38 14.48 15.95
C ILE A 179 -1.49 13.45 17.07
N ALA A 180 -1.73 12.18 16.75
CA ALA A 180 -1.84 11.12 17.76
C ALA A 180 -0.57 10.97 18.58
N LEU A 181 0.60 10.95 17.93
CA LEU A 181 1.87 10.65 18.60
C LEU A 181 2.51 11.90 19.20
N THR A 182 2.61 13.01 18.45
CA THR A 182 3.31 14.22 18.93
C THR A 182 2.45 15.04 19.87
N TYR A 183 1.18 15.29 19.52
CA TYR A 183 0.29 16.14 20.32
C TYR A 183 -0.58 15.34 21.29
N GLY A 184 -0.75 14.03 21.08
CA GLY A 184 -1.46 13.14 22.00
C GLY A 184 -0.52 12.47 22.99
N TYR A 185 0.30 11.54 22.50
CA TYR A 185 1.14 10.68 23.35
C TYR A 185 2.27 11.45 24.03
N GLN A 186 3.10 12.22 23.31
CA GLN A 186 4.26 12.92 23.88
C GLN A 186 3.89 14.03 24.87
N THR A 187 2.71 14.65 24.70
CA THR A 187 2.22 15.70 25.62
C THR A 187 1.29 15.15 26.68
N PHE A 188 1.11 13.82 26.77
CA PHE A 188 0.19 13.14 27.70
C PHE A 188 -1.27 13.60 27.57
N ASN A 189 -1.67 14.09 26.39
CA ASN A 189 -3.05 14.45 26.08
C ASN A 189 -3.81 13.21 25.57
N PHE A 190 -4.15 12.31 26.50
CA PHE A 190 -4.84 11.06 26.17
C PHE A 190 -6.19 11.25 25.47
N PRO A 191 -7.04 12.23 25.83
CA PRO A 191 -8.27 12.47 25.10
C PRO A 191 -8.06 12.73 23.61
N LEU A 192 -7.05 13.54 23.26
CA LEU A 192 -6.68 13.80 21.87
C LEU A 192 -6.13 12.55 21.18
N MET A 193 -5.28 11.80 21.87
CA MET A 193 -4.72 10.54 21.34
C MET A 193 -5.84 9.57 20.99
N PHE A 194 -6.77 9.30 21.90
CA PHE A 194 -7.88 8.40 21.63
C PHE A 194 -8.80 8.92 20.53
N ALA A 195 -9.12 10.22 20.50
CA ALA A 195 -9.93 10.82 19.44
C ALA A 195 -9.31 10.58 18.05
N THR A 196 -8.00 10.80 17.91
CA THR A 196 -7.28 10.57 16.63
C THR A 196 -7.20 9.09 16.26
N VAL A 197 -7.04 8.19 17.23
CA VAL A 197 -7.08 6.74 17.01
C VAL A 197 -8.47 6.31 16.51
N PHE A 198 -9.57 6.82 17.11
CA PHE A 198 -10.92 6.53 16.63
C PHE A 198 -11.15 7.02 15.20
N ILE A 199 -10.61 8.19 14.83
CA ILE A 199 -10.68 8.70 13.45
C ILE A 199 -9.95 7.73 12.50
N LEU A 200 -8.75 7.26 12.85
CA LEU A 200 -7.99 6.30 12.04
C LEU A 200 -8.73 4.96 11.91
N ILE A 201 -9.29 4.44 13.00
CA ILE A 201 -10.11 3.21 13.00
C ILE A 201 -11.31 3.37 12.06
N ALA A 202 -12.05 4.47 12.16
CA ALA A 202 -13.19 4.74 11.28
C ALA A 202 -12.75 4.79 9.80
N PHE A 203 -11.63 5.43 9.51
CA PHE A 203 -11.08 5.53 8.16
C PHE A 203 -10.70 4.15 7.59
N VAL A 204 -9.99 3.33 8.39
CA VAL A 204 -9.64 1.95 8.03
C VAL A 204 -10.90 1.10 7.81
N TRP A 205 -11.88 1.22 8.70
CA TRP A 205 -13.13 0.46 8.61
C TRP A 205 -13.93 0.79 7.34
N ILE A 206 -13.98 2.06 6.95
CA ILE A 206 -14.61 2.48 5.68
C ILE A 206 -13.90 1.83 4.49
N ILE A 207 -12.57 1.91 4.44
CA ILE A 207 -11.78 1.33 3.35
C ILE A 207 -11.97 -0.19 3.28
N GLN A 208 -11.91 -0.88 4.43
CA GLN A 208 -12.12 -2.32 4.52
C GLN A 208 -13.53 -2.71 4.03
N SER A 209 -14.55 -1.96 4.46
CA SER A 209 -15.94 -2.23 4.07
C SER A 209 -16.17 -2.03 2.58
N LEU A 210 -15.59 -0.96 2.00
CA LEU A 210 -15.66 -0.71 0.55
C LEU A 210 -14.93 -1.79 -0.25
N GLY A 211 -13.71 -2.16 0.16
CA GLY A 211 -12.94 -3.22 -0.50
C GLY A 211 -13.66 -4.56 -0.48
N ASN A 212 -14.20 -4.96 0.68
CA ASN A 212 -14.96 -6.20 0.81
C ASN A 212 -16.21 -6.22 -0.09
N ARG A 213 -16.98 -5.12 -0.10
CA ARG A 213 -18.19 -5.02 -0.96
C ARG A 213 -17.84 -5.10 -2.44
N LEU A 214 -16.77 -4.43 -2.88
CA LEU A 214 -16.33 -4.45 -4.28
C LEU A 214 -15.84 -5.84 -4.70
N SER A 215 -15.10 -6.53 -3.84
CA SER A 215 -14.63 -7.89 -4.08
C SER A 215 -15.81 -8.87 -4.18
N GLN A 216 -16.75 -8.83 -3.22
CA GLN A 216 -17.91 -9.73 -3.20
C GLN A 216 -18.79 -9.56 -4.44
N LYS A 217 -19.06 -8.32 -4.89
CA LYS A 217 -19.87 -8.05 -6.08
C LYS A 217 -19.29 -8.69 -7.34
N ARG A 218 -17.97 -8.92 -7.38
CA ARG A 218 -17.31 -9.57 -8.53
C ARG A 218 -17.31 -11.09 -8.43
N ARG A 219 -17.24 -11.65 -7.22
CA ARG A 219 -17.34 -13.11 -7.01
C ARG A 219 -18.71 -13.70 -7.36
N THR A 220 -19.80 -12.91 -7.23
CA THR A 220 -21.16 -13.34 -7.59
C THR A 220 -21.45 -13.34 -9.09
N HIS A 221 -20.55 -12.84 -9.92
CA HIS A 221 -20.68 -12.80 -11.37
C HIS A 221 -19.69 -13.75 -12.08
N GLN A 222 -18.94 -14.53 -11.33
CA GLN A 222 -18.12 -15.67 -11.79
C GLN A 222 -18.81 -16.99 -11.45
#